data_4417c3557df1b35dd4c15bd0c5a7c283
#
_entry.id   4417c3557df1b35dd4c15bd0c5a7c283
#
_cell.length_a   1.000
_cell.length_b   1.000
_cell.length_c   1.000
_cell.angle_alpha   90.00
_cell.angle_beta   90.00
_cell.angle_gamma   90.00
#
_symmetry.space_group_name_H-M   'P 1'
#
loop_
_entity.id
_entity.type
_entity.pdbx_description
1 polymer ?
#
loop_
_entity_poly.entity_id
_entity_poly.type
_entity_poly.pdbx_seq_one_letter_code
_entity_poly.pdbx_strand_id
1 'polypeptide(L)' 'MKELIVTRDVKPKSIIIEGELHNRFKLLCKGKSMKIGGVIEDLIELYLDNPKVIQKMIDEIKEKRQNNV' A
#
# COMPACT_ATOMS: atom_id res chain seq x y z
N MET A 1 18.09 -4.18 11.95
CA MET A 1 18.09 -3.49 11.69
C MET A 1 18.12 -3.04 11.03
N LYS A 2 17.82 -2.95 10.68
CA LYS A 2 17.97 -2.24 10.03
C LYS A 2 18.24 -1.33 10.19
N GLU A 3 18.65 -1.05 10.52
CA GLU A 3 19.07 -0.21 10.61
C GLU A 3 19.48 0.54 10.49
N LEU A 4 19.52 0.58 10.48
CA LEU A 4 19.92 1.40 10.18
C LEU A 4 20.29 1.85 9.74
N ILE A 5 20.24 1.72 9.52
CA ILE A 5 20.66 2.28 9.06
C ILE A 5 20.55 2.84 8.43
N VAL A 6 20.25 2.83 8.58
CA VAL A 6 20.25 3.64 7.94
C VAL A 6 20.74 4.62 7.46
N THR A 7 21.15 4.58 7.29
CA THR A 7 21.81 5.53 6.78
C THR A 7 21.39 6.13 5.57
N ARG A 8 20.58 5.64 4.88
CA ARG A 8 20.06 6.27 3.75
C ARG A 8 19.25 7.43 4.19
N ASP A 9 19.19 8.40 3.36
CA ASP A 9 18.44 9.58 3.60
C ASP A 9 16.99 9.23 3.50
N VAL A 10 16.38 9.05 4.59
CA VAL A 10 15.01 8.55 4.60
C VAL A 10 14.06 9.66 4.97
N LYS A 11 13.96 10.63 4.15
CA LYS A 11 13.01 11.69 4.39
C LYS A 11 11.62 11.21 4.01
N PRO A 12 10.64 11.45 4.85
CA PRO A 12 9.28 11.07 4.52
C PRO A 12 8.80 11.74 3.24
N LYS A 13 8.09 10.99 2.44
CA LYS A 13 7.53 11.52 1.20
C LYS A 13 6.03 11.48 1.27
N SER A 14 5.39 12.43 0.61
CA SER A 14 3.95 12.48 0.56
C SER A 14 3.43 11.77 -0.67
N ILE A 15 2.33 11.06 -0.51
CA ILE A 15 1.67 10.38 -1.61
C ILE A 15 0.21 10.84 -1.61
N ILE A 16 -0.29 11.19 -2.78
CA ILE A 16 -1.66 11.61 -2.90
C ILE A 16 -2.53 10.42 -3.27
N ILE A 17 -3.54 10.17 -2.46
CA ILE A 17 -4.44 9.04 -2.65
C ILE A 17 -5.86 9.59 -2.73
N GLU A 18 -6.67 8.97 -3.57
CA GLU A 18 -8.05 9.36 -3.71
C GLU A 18 -8.76 9.27 -2.35
N GLY A 19 -9.59 10.29 -2.04
CA GLY A 19 -10.08 10.47 -0.68
C GLY A 19 -10.96 9.36 -0.17
N GLU A 20 -11.88 8.87 -0.99
CA GLU A 20 -12.77 7.80 -0.56
C GLU A 20 -11.99 6.51 -0.30
N LEU A 21 -11.07 6.19 -1.17
CA LEU A 21 -10.23 5.02 -1.00
C LEU A 21 -9.41 5.12 0.27
N HIS A 22 -8.86 6.29 0.52
CA HIS A 22 -8.08 6.55 1.73
C HIS A 22 -8.94 6.33 2.99
N ASN A 23 -10.16 6.84 2.97
CA ASN A 23 -11.05 6.71 4.12
C ASN A 23 -11.40 5.26 4.39
N ARG A 24 -11.69 4.49 3.34
CA ARG A 24 -12.02 3.07 3.49
C ARG A 24 -10.85 2.30 4.08
N PHE A 25 -9.66 2.60 3.59
CA PHE A 25 -8.46 1.94 4.09
C PHE A 25 -8.18 2.33 5.54
N LYS A 26 -8.39 3.61 5.85
CA LYS A 26 -8.20 4.12 7.20
C LYS A 26 -9.11 3.40 8.19
N LEU A 27 -10.37 3.21 7.82
CA LEU A 27 -11.32 2.53 8.68
C LEU A 27 -10.92 1.07 8.89
N LEU A 28 -10.45 0.41 7.85
CA LEU A 28 -9.99 -0.96 7.98
C LEU A 28 -8.80 -1.06 8.92
N CYS A 29 -7.84 -0.18 8.77
CA CYS A 29 -6.66 -0.20 9.62
C CYS A 29 -7.01 0.09 11.07
N LYS A 30 -7.93 1.03 11.28
CA LYS A 30 -8.36 1.37 12.63
C LYS A 30 -9.02 0.18 13.30
N GLY A 31 -9.85 -0.54 12.56
CA GLY A 31 -10.52 -1.70 13.09
C GLY A 31 -9.57 -2.81 13.49
N LYS A 32 -8.39 -2.86 12.88
CA LYS A 32 -7.40 -3.88 13.20
C LYS A 32 -6.25 -3.33 14.04
N SER A 33 -6.40 -2.11 14.53
CA SER A 33 -5.38 -1.47 15.36
C SER A 33 -4.03 -1.35 14.66
N MET A 34 -4.06 -1.08 13.35
CA MET A 34 -2.85 -0.93 12.57
C MET A 34 -2.67 0.53 12.18
N LYS A 35 -1.42 0.95 12.07
CA LYS A 35 -1.12 2.29 11.59
C LYS A 35 -1.16 2.29 10.06
N ILE A 36 -1.92 3.23 9.52
CA ILE A 36 -2.14 3.27 8.08
C ILE A 36 -0.82 3.42 7.30
N GLY A 37 0.07 4.29 7.78
CA GLY A 37 1.36 4.47 7.11
C GLY A 37 2.20 3.21 7.10
N GLY A 38 2.21 2.49 8.21
CA GLY A 38 2.96 1.25 8.29
C GLY A 38 2.44 0.19 7.36
N VAL A 39 1.11 0.09 7.26
CA VAL A 39 0.51 -0.90 6.36
C VAL A 39 0.83 -0.57 4.91
N ILE A 40 0.80 0.71 4.56
CA ILE A 40 1.14 1.12 3.20
C ILE A 40 2.59 0.76 2.88
N GLU A 41 3.49 0.99 3.83
CA GLU A 41 4.89 0.64 3.63
C GLU A 41 5.05 -0.87 3.44
N ASP A 42 4.34 -1.65 4.24
CA ASP A 42 4.38 -3.10 4.11
C ASP A 42 3.87 -3.55 2.75
N LEU A 43 2.82 -2.92 2.26
CA LEU A 43 2.28 -3.24 0.94
C LEU A 43 3.29 -2.91 -0.16
N ILE A 44 3.98 -1.80 -0.02
CA ILE A 44 5.01 -1.43 -0.98
C ILE A 44 6.12 -2.46 -0.99
N GLU A 45 6.58 -2.89 0.20
CA GLU A 45 7.61 -3.91 0.28
C GLU A 45 7.14 -5.22 -0.33
N LEU A 46 5.89 -5.57 -0.07
CA LEU A 46 5.33 -6.79 -0.63
C LEU A 46 5.35 -6.75 -2.15
N TYR A 47 4.99 -5.60 -2.72
CA TYR A 47 5.01 -5.44 -4.17
C TYR A 47 6.42 -5.56 -4.72
N LEU A 48 7.38 -4.93 -4.03
CA LEU A 48 8.78 -4.95 -4.49
C LEU A 48 9.35 -6.38 -4.46
N ASP A 49 8.96 -7.14 -3.45
CA ASP A 49 9.46 -8.51 -3.31
C ASP A 49 8.78 -9.50 -4.24
N ASN A 50 7.53 -9.23 -4.60
CA ASN A 50 6.72 -10.15 -5.40
C ASN A 50 5.98 -9.41 -6.51
N PRO A 51 6.69 -8.72 -7.38
CA PRO A 51 6.03 -7.82 -8.33
C PRO A 51 5.09 -8.54 -9.29
N LYS A 52 5.46 -9.74 -9.73
CA LYS A 52 4.64 -10.44 -10.72
C LYS A 52 3.32 -10.91 -10.11
N VAL A 53 3.39 -11.44 -8.90
CA VAL A 53 2.20 -11.95 -8.22
C VAL A 53 1.26 -10.81 -7.89
N ILE A 54 1.79 -9.74 -7.33
CA ILE A 54 0.97 -8.61 -6.93
C ILE A 54 0.40 -7.90 -8.16
N GLN A 55 1.19 -7.78 -9.22
CA GLN A 55 0.70 -7.15 -10.44
C GLN A 55 -0.46 -7.94 -11.03
N LYS A 56 -0.38 -9.25 -10.98
CA LYS A 56 -1.48 -10.08 -11.47
C LYS A 56 -2.76 -9.83 -10.68
N MET A 57 -2.64 -9.72 -9.37
CA MET A 57 -3.79 -9.41 -8.53
C MET A 57 -4.38 -8.04 -8.85
N ILE A 58 -3.52 -7.06 -9.08
CA ILE A 58 -3.95 -5.73 -9.44
C ILE A 58 -4.68 -5.75 -10.78
N ASP A 59 -4.15 -6.49 -11.74
CA ASP A 59 -4.77 -6.60 -13.05
C ASP A 59 -6.15 -7.21 -12.96
N GLU A 60 -6.33 -8.19 -12.10
CA GLU A 60 -7.63 -8.81 -11.89
C GLU A 60 -8.63 -7.81 -11.32
N ILE A 61 -8.18 -6.96 -10.41
CA ILE A 61 -9.04 -5.93 -9.85
C ILE A 61 -9.45 -4.93 -10.93
N LYS A 62 -8.53 -4.55 -11.79
CA LYS A 62 -8.82 -3.62 -12.87
C LYS A 62 -9.81 -4.21 -13.86
N GLU A 63 -9.65 -5.47 -14.17
CA GLU A 63 -10.58 -6.16 -15.05
C GLU A 63 -11.99 -6.15 -14.47
N LYS A 64 -12.08 -6.44 -13.19
CA LYS A 64 -13.37 -6.44 -12.51
C LYS A 64 -14.05 -5.10 -12.60
N ARG A 65 -13.29 -4.03 -12.41
CA ARG A 65 -13.84 -2.69 -12.48
C ARG A 65 -14.36 -2.39 -13.87
N GLN A 66 -13.63 -2.80 -14.90
CA GLN A 66 -14.03 -2.56 -16.26
C GLN A 66 -15.30 -3.34 -16.62
N ASN A 67 -15.40 -4.55 -16.09
CA ASN A 67 -16.56 -5.39 -16.38
C ASN A 67 -17.81 -4.93 -15.66
N ASN A 68 -17.65 -4.11 -14.63
CA ASN A 68 -18.79 -3.62 -13.85
C ASN A 68 -19.33 -2.29 -14.31
N VAL A 69 -18.81 -1.76 -15.38
CA VAL A 69 -19.23 -0.46 -15.88
C VAL A 69 -20.53 -0.56 -16.64
#